data_4049130ec0978f81b575dc49a2fac236
#
_entry.id   4049130ec0978f81b575dc49a2fac236
#
_cell.length_a   1.000
_cell.length_b   1.000
_cell.length_c   1.000
_cell.angle_alpha   90.00
_cell.angle_beta   90.00
_cell.angle_gamma   90.00
#
_symmetry.space_group_name_H-M   'P 1'
#
loop_
_entity.id
_entity.type
_entity.pdbx_description
1 polymer ?
#
loop_
_entity_poly.entity_id
_entity_poly.type
_entity_poly.pdbx_seq_one_letter_code
_entity_poly.pdbx_strand_id
1 'polypeptide(L)'
;MSWVLIIFVVCACFAMLLIVAAVSRHKKSATGEIQLVRSRARVDTQLTPEGTVLIRGELWRARSLDSTNVAPHTRVHVVDLQGHLLLVERDG
;
A
#
# COMPACT_ATOMS: atom_id res chain seq x y z
N MET A 1 -5.87 -45.86 19.30
CA MET A 1 -6.93 -44.88 18.96
C MET A 1 -6.63 -43.45 19.38
N SER A 2 -5.93 -43.22 20.48
CA SER A 2 -5.54 -41.87 20.89
C SER A 2 -4.59 -41.13 19.91
N TRP A 3 -3.82 -41.86 19.18
CA TRP A 3 -2.92 -41.32 18.14
C TRP A 3 -3.65 -40.57 17.02
N VAL A 4 -4.75 -41.16 16.53
CA VAL A 4 -5.52 -40.59 15.44
C VAL A 4 -6.16 -39.29 15.88
N LEU A 5 -6.65 -39.19 17.10
CA LEU A 5 -7.23 -38.00 17.69
C LEU A 5 -6.18 -36.89 17.85
N ILE A 6 -4.99 -37.23 18.32
CA ILE A 6 -3.90 -36.29 18.49
C ILE A 6 -3.46 -35.69 17.15
N ILE A 7 -3.26 -36.56 16.14
CA ILE A 7 -2.88 -36.13 14.79
C ILE A 7 -3.96 -35.26 14.18
N PHE A 8 -5.22 -35.61 14.34
CA PHE A 8 -6.33 -34.85 13.82
C PHE A 8 -6.41 -33.43 14.44
N VAL A 9 -6.24 -33.33 15.73
CA VAL A 9 -6.25 -32.04 16.45
C VAL A 9 -5.06 -31.18 16.04
N VAL A 10 -3.87 -31.75 15.92
CA VAL A 10 -2.68 -31.03 15.48
C VAL A 10 -2.85 -30.49 14.05
N CYS A 11 -3.37 -31.29 13.14
CA CYS A 11 -3.64 -30.87 11.76
C CYS A 11 -4.67 -29.75 11.71
N ALA A 12 -5.74 -29.85 12.48
CA ALA A 12 -6.76 -28.82 12.54
C ALA A 12 -6.21 -27.48 13.06
N CYS A 13 -5.41 -27.51 14.12
CA CYS A 13 -4.76 -26.31 14.66
C CYS A 13 -3.80 -25.68 13.65
N PHE A 14 -3.03 -26.48 12.95
CA PHE A 14 -2.10 -26.01 11.94
C PHE A 14 -2.82 -25.35 10.76
N ALA A 15 -3.91 -25.97 10.29
CA ALA A 15 -4.74 -25.40 9.24
C ALA A 15 -5.35 -24.06 9.65
N MET A 16 -5.85 -23.94 10.88
CA MET A 16 -6.39 -22.68 11.39
C MET A 16 -5.34 -21.58 11.44
N LEU A 17 -4.13 -21.89 11.88
CA LEU A 17 -3.04 -20.92 11.93
C LEU A 17 -2.70 -20.38 10.52
N LEU A 18 -2.67 -21.26 9.53
CA LEU A 18 -2.41 -20.86 8.15
C LEU A 18 -3.52 -19.96 7.59
N ILE A 19 -4.76 -20.26 7.88
CA ILE A 19 -5.90 -19.45 7.44
C ILE A 19 -5.85 -18.07 8.09
N VAL A 20 -5.60 -17.98 9.37
CA VAL A 20 -5.50 -16.71 10.09
C VAL A 20 -4.35 -15.85 9.54
N ALA A 21 -3.20 -16.44 9.28
CA ALA A 21 -2.06 -15.74 8.69
C ALA A 21 -2.39 -15.19 7.30
N ALA A 22 -3.05 -15.97 6.45
CA ALA A 22 -3.44 -15.55 5.11
C ALA A 22 -4.45 -14.38 5.17
N VAL A 23 -5.47 -14.48 6.01
CA VAL A 23 -6.47 -13.42 6.17
C VAL A 23 -5.84 -12.15 6.74
N SER A 24 -4.92 -12.26 7.70
CA SER A 24 -4.22 -11.10 8.26
C SER A 24 -3.38 -10.38 7.21
N ARG A 25 -2.72 -11.10 6.34
CA ARG A 25 -1.94 -10.50 5.25
C ARG A 25 -2.84 -9.74 4.27
N HIS A 26 -3.96 -10.32 3.88
CA HIS A 26 -4.92 -9.65 2.99
C HIS A 26 -5.48 -8.38 3.61
N LYS A 27 -5.85 -8.40 4.87
CA LYS A 27 -6.35 -7.22 5.57
C LYS A 27 -5.33 -6.10 5.60
N LYS A 28 -4.07 -6.41 5.87
CA LYS A 28 -2.99 -5.39 5.89
C LYS A 28 -2.80 -4.74 4.53
N SER A 29 -2.80 -5.52 3.45
CA SER A 29 -2.65 -4.99 2.10
C SER A 29 -3.80 -4.07 1.73
N ALA A 30 -5.03 -4.50 1.93
CA ALA A 30 -6.22 -3.71 1.60
C ALA A 30 -6.27 -2.41 2.42
N THR A 31 -5.99 -2.47 3.71
CA THR A 31 -5.99 -1.29 4.58
C THR A 31 -4.88 -0.31 4.19
N GLY A 32 -3.70 -0.80 3.83
CA GLY A 32 -2.59 0.03 3.38
C GLY A 32 -2.91 0.78 2.11
N GLU A 33 -3.51 0.13 1.12
CA GLU A 33 -3.90 0.75 -0.15
C GLU A 33 -4.98 1.82 0.05
N ILE A 34 -5.99 1.55 0.86
CA ILE A 34 -7.05 2.51 1.16
C ILE A 34 -6.50 3.74 1.88
N GLN A 35 -5.53 3.56 2.77
CA GLN A 35 -4.91 4.67 3.50
C GLN A 35 -4.03 5.55 2.61
N LEU A 36 -3.44 5.00 1.54
CA LEU A 36 -2.62 5.78 0.61
C LEU A 36 -3.46 6.73 -0.22
N VAL A 37 -4.64 6.29 -0.67
CA VAL A 37 -5.56 7.16 -1.40
C VAL A 37 -6.05 8.27 -0.47
N ARG A 38 -6.02 9.51 -0.93
CA ARG A 38 -6.32 10.75 -0.18
C ARG A 38 -5.24 11.15 0.83
N SER A 39 -4.13 10.45 0.90
CA SER A 39 -3.01 10.85 1.74
C SER A 39 -2.32 12.08 1.15
N ARG A 40 -1.81 12.93 2.03
CA ARG A 40 -0.98 14.05 1.62
C ARG A 40 0.45 13.60 1.44
N ALA A 41 1.10 14.11 0.41
CA ALA A 41 2.48 13.77 0.09
C ALA A 41 3.25 15.03 -0.25
N ARG A 42 4.56 14.91 -0.29
CA ARG A 42 5.46 15.97 -0.75
C ARG A 42 6.29 15.41 -1.89
N VAL A 43 6.44 16.19 -2.96
CA VAL A 43 7.28 15.79 -4.08
C VAL A 43 8.73 15.78 -3.65
N ASP A 44 9.40 14.65 -3.79
CA ASP A 44 10.83 14.49 -3.47
C ASP A 44 11.68 14.79 -4.71
N THR A 45 11.43 14.07 -5.81
CA THR A 45 12.03 14.39 -7.11
C THR A 45 10.97 14.93 -8.04
N GLN A 46 11.35 15.92 -8.85
CA GLN A 46 10.43 16.57 -9.77
C GLN A 46 9.61 15.56 -10.57
N LEU A 47 8.30 15.79 -10.66
CA LEU A 47 7.41 14.99 -11.48
C LEU A 47 7.42 15.52 -12.92
N THR A 48 7.90 14.69 -13.89
CA THR A 48 8.01 15.04 -15.31
C THR A 48 7.48 13.95 -16.24
N PRO A 49 6.21 13.56 -16.23
CA PRO A 49 5.23 13.68 -15.17
C PRO A 49 5.42 12.67 -14.04
N GLU A 50 6.38 11.74 -14.17
CA GLU A 50 6.70 10.73 -13.16
C GLU A 50 7.90 11.14 -12.33
N GLY A 51 7.87 10.81 -11.05
CA GLY A 51 8.94 11.05 -10.13
C GLY A 51 8.69 10.31 -8.82
N THR A 52 9.19 10.85 -7.73
CA THR A 52 8.99 10.26 -6.40
C THR A 52 8.35 11.27 -5.46
N VAL A 53 7.51 10.77 -4.58
CA VAL A 53 6.89 11.55 -3.51
C VAL A 53 7.19 10.90 -2.17
N LEU A 54 7.18 11.71 -1.12
CA LEU A 54 7.41 11.26 0.24
C LEU A 54 6.09 11.23 0.99
N ILE A 55 5.71 10.06 1.50
CA ILE A 55 4.51 9.87 2.30
C ILE A 55 4.94 9.23 3.62
N ARG A 56 4.73 9.95 4.74
CA ARG A 56 5.05 9.45 6.08
C ARG A 56 6.47 8.86 6.20
N GLY A 57 7.45 9.50 5.56
CA GLY A 57 8.83 9.06 5.59
C GLY A 57 9.20 7.98 4.59
N GLU A 58 8.28 7.55 3.72
CA GLU A 58 8.54 6.55 2.69
C GLU A 58 8.48 7.17 1.30
N LEU A 59 9.41 6.77 0.44
CA LEU A 59 9.43 7.21 -0.95
C LEU A 59 8.57 6.29 -1.81
N TRP A 60 7.72 6.91 -2.63
CA TRP A 60 6.84 6.20 -3.55
C TRP A 60 6.98 6.78 -4.95
N ARG A 61 6.89 5.94 -5.97
CA ARG A 61 6.81 6.43 -7.33
C ARG A 61 5.44 7.03 -7.56
N ALA A 62 5.41 8.19 -8.19
CA ALA A 62 4.17 8.92 -8.42
C ALA A 62 4.16 9.55 -9.80
N ARG A 63 2.96 9.76 -10.32
CA ARG A 63 2.73 10.44 -11.58
C ARG A 63 1.71 11.56 -11.35
N SER A 64 1.92 12.68 -11.99
CA SER A 64 0.96 13.77 -11.99
C SER A 64 -0.31 13.36 -12.74
N LEU A 65 -1.48 13.57 -12.13
CA LEU A 65 -2.77 13.15 -12.70
C LEU A 65 -3.05 13.80 -14.06
N ASP A 66 -2.72 15.07 -14.19
CA ASP A 66 -2.92 15.85 -15.41
C ASP A 66 -1.68 15.91 -16.31
N SER A 67 -0.68 15.09 -16.04
CA SER A 67 0.59 15.02 -16.78
C SER A 67 1.39 16.33 -16.78
N THR A 68 1.12 17.21 -15.82
CA THR A 68 1.90 18.45 -15.66
C THR A 68 3.16 18.18 -14.86
N ASN A 69 4.17 19.03 -15.05
CA ASN A 69 5.38 18.98 -14.26
C ASN A 69 5.12 19.58 -12.87
N VAL A 70 5.62 18.90 -11.84
CA VAL A 70 5.48 19.35 -10.46
C VAL A 70 6.86 19.50 -9.86
N ALA A 71 7.18 20.67 -9.33
CA ALA A 71 8.48 20.96 -8.75
C ALA A 71 8.71 20.18 -7.45
N PRO A 72 9.99 19.88 -7.08
CA PRO A 72 10.29 19.30 -5.78
C PRO A 72 9.76 20.14 -4.63
N HIS A 73 9.46 19.48 -3.52
CA HIS A 73 8.92 20.09 -2.29
C HIS A 73 7.50 20.64 -2.40
N THR A 74 6.82 20.42 -3.51
CA THR A 74 5.42 20.79 -3.69
C THR A 74 4.53 19.80 -2.91
N ARG A 75 3.51 20.33 -2.26
CA ARG A 75 2.51 19.50 -1.58
C ARG A 75 1.51 18.97 -2.60
N VAL A 76 1.27 17.69 -2.54
CA VAL A 76 0.33 16.98 -3.41
C VAL A 76 -0.52 16.03 -2.56
N HIS A 77 -1.62 15.57 -3.12
CA HIS A 77 -2.41 14.52 -2.49
C HIS A 77 -2.60 13.36 -3.45
N VAL A 78 -2.70 12.16 -2.90
CA VAL A 78 -2.89 10.93 -3.67
C VAL A 78 -4.34 10.82 -4.08
N VAL A 79 -4.58 10.72 -5.39
CA VAL A 79 -5.92 10.60 -5.96
C VAL A 79 -6.28 9.15 -6.21
N ASP A 80 -5.32 8.35 -6.68
CA ASP A 80 -5.54 6.95 -7.02
C ASP A 80 -4.23 6.17 -6.91
N LEU A 81 -4.36 4.85 -6.94
CA LEU A 81 -3.22 3.93 -6.93
C LEU A 81 -3.37 2.96 -8.08
N GLN A 82 -2.39 2.95 -8.99
CA GLN A 82 -2.34 2.03 -10.12
C GLN A 82 -1.12 1.13 -9.98
N GLY A 83 -1.33 -0.10 -9.46
CA GLY A 83 -0.22 -1.01 -9.19
C GLY A 83 0.72 -0.43 -8.15
N HIS A 84 1.95 -0.11 -8.53
CA HIS A 84 2.94 0.52 -7.66
C HIS A 84 3.10 2.02 -7.91
N LEU A 85 2.29 2.59 -8.79
CA LEU A 85 2.37 3.98 -9.18
C LEU A 85 1.21 4.75 -8.55
N LEU A 86 1.53 5.81 -7.82
CA LEU A 86 0.54 6.70 -7.23
C LEU A 86 0.19 7.80 -8.23
N LEU A 87 -1.10 8.07 -8.39
CA LEU A 87 -1.56 9.24 -9.12
C LEU A 87 -1.78 10.36 -8.11
N VAL A 88 -1.09 11.46 -8.30
CA VAL A 88 -1.13 12.59 -7.38
C VAL A 88 -1.57 13.86 -8.08
N GLU A 89 -2.20 14.74 -7.32
CA GLU A 89 -2.64 16.04 -7.80
C GLU A 89 -2.08 17.12 -6.88
N ARG A 90 -1.69 18.24 -7.45
CA ARG A 90 -1.14 19.35 -6.70
C ARG A 90 -2.17 19.93 -5.75
N ASP A 91 -1.77 20.15 -4.51
CA ASP A 91 -2.59 20.74 -3.46
C ASP A 91 -2.72 22.25 -3.70
N GLY A 92 -3.91 22.70 -3.82
CA GLY A 92 -4.19 24.10 -3.93
C GLY A 92 -4.29 24.66 -5.26
#